data_5ced0fbc8d22556b9d48eb26491d1770
#
_entry.id   5ced0fbc8d22556b9d48eb26491d1770
#
_cell.length_a   1.000
_cell.length_b   1.000
_cell.length_c   1.000
_cell.angle_alpha   90.00
_cell.angle_beta   90.00
_cell.angle_gamma   90.00
#
_symmetry.space_group_name_H-M   'P 1'
#
loop_
_entity.id
_entity.type
_entity.pdbx_description
1 polymer ?
#
loop_
_entity_poly.entity_id
_entity_poly.type
_entity_poly.pdbx_seq_one_letter_code
_entity_poly.pdbx_strand_id
1 'polypeptide(L)'
;PKRGDVAVFRLPSDPSINYIKRVIGIPGDRIIYQNHRLTINGVDVGMIRDDLNPMHELKPQFIENIDGNNHTILTSDSGFSVGEGYYEVPDDSYFMMGDNRDNSRDSRFIGSINKKYLVGKAARIWMHMDGLEWPDVKRIGRKIQ
;
A
#
# COMPACT_ATOMS: atom_id res chain seq x y z
N PRO A 1 -3.64 -1.75 -13.70
CA PRO A 1 -3.45 -2.63 -12.55
C PRO A 1 -4.78 -3.03 -11.93
N LYS A 2 -4.80 -4.13 -11.19
CA LYS A 2 -5.92 -4.60 -10.40
C LYS A 2 -5.65 -4.38 -8.91
N ARG A 3 -6.68 -4.54 -8.05
CA ARG A 3 -6.50 -4.48 -6.59
C ARG A 3 -5.47 -5.51 -6.12
N GLY A 4 -4.65 -5.13 -5.15
CA GLY A 4 -3.53 -5.92 -4.65
C GLY A 4 -2.24 -5.79 -5.44
N ASP A 5 -2.26 -5.30 -6.68
CA ASP A 5 -1.02 -5.07 -7.44
C ASP A 5 -0.17 -3.97 -6.81
N VAL A 6 1.14 -4.14 -6.80
CA VAL A 6 2.08 -3.06 -6.49
C VAL A 6 2.41 -2.32 -7.77
N ALA A 7 2.23 -1.02 -7.77
CA ALA A 7 2.41 -0.17 -8.94
C ALA A 7 3.43 0.95 -8.69
N VAL A 8 4.15 1.30 -9.74
CA VAL A 8 5.03 2.47 -9.80
C VAL A 8 4.28 3.59 -10.51
N PHE A 9 4.29 4.78 -9.95
CA PHE A 9 3.69 5.96 -10.55
C PHE A 9 4.51 7.22 -10.29
N ARG A 10 4.37 8.19 -11.16
CA ARG A 10 4.96 9.53 -10.99
C ARG A 10 4.09 10.33 -10.03
N LEU A 11 4.72 11.00 -9.08
CA LEU A 11 3.99 11.86 -8.14
C LEU A 11 3.33 13.00 -8.89
N PRO A 12 1.99 13.18 -8.81
CA PRO A 12 1.30 14.22 -9.57
C PRO A 12 1.80 15.65 -9.33
N SER A 13 2.23 15.96 -8.10
CA SER A 13 2.79 17.27 -7.73
C SER A 13 4.23 17.49 -8.19
N ASP A 14 4.97 16.41 -8.46
CA ASP A 14 6.34 16.43 -8.98
C ASP A 14 6.61 15.15 -9.79
N PRO A 15 6.35 15.15 -11.10
CA PRO A 15 6.51 13.96 -11.94
C PRO A 15 7.95 13.46 -12.13
N SER A 16 8.94 14.14 -11.59
CA SER A 16 10.31 13.66 -11.54
C SER A 16 10.52 12.56 -10.47
N ILE A 17 9.59 12.48 -9.49
CA ILE A 17 9.65 11.54 -8.38
C ILE A 17 8.75 10.33 -8.68
N ASN A 18 9.31 9.14 -8.58
CA ASN A 18 8.56 7.90 -8.67
C ASN A 18 8.19 7.40 -7.27
N TYR A 19 6.92 7.03 -7.10
CA TYR A 19 6.40 6.35 -5.92
C TYR A 19 6.08 4.90 -6.26
N ILE A 20 6.22 4.03 -5.27
CA ILE A 20 5.79 2.64 -5.34
C ILE A 20 4.78 2.40 -4.22
N LYS A 21 3.56 1.98 -4.57
CA LYS A 21 2.46 1.73 -3.64
C LYS A 21 1.62 0.56 -4.12
N ARG A 22 0.80 0.03 -3.22
CA ARG A 22 -0.17 -1.02 -3.53
C ARG A 22 -1.49 -0.40 -3.97
N VAL A 23 -2.08 -0.95 -5.03
CA VAL A 23 -3.42 -0.60 -5.51
C VAL A 23 -4.44 -1.19 -4.55
N ILE A 24 -5.18 -0.31 -3.88
CA ILE A 24 -6.27 -0.67 -2.96
C ILE A 24 -7.61 -0.54 -3.65
N GLY A 25 -7.80 0.54 -4.40
CA GLY A 25 -9.05 0.80 -5.11
C GLY A 25 -8.82 1.05 -6.59
N ILE A 26 -9.78 0.61 -7.39
CA ILE A 26 -9.89 0.83 -8.83
C ILE A 26 -11.03 1.82 -9.12
N PRO A 27 -11.17 2.35 -10.35
CA PRO A 27 -12.23 3.30 -10.69
C PRO A 27 -13.62 2.88 -10.21
N GLY A 28 -14.33 3.78 -9.53
CA GLY A 28 -15.67 3.57 -8.98
C GLY A 28 -15.73 2.92 -7.59
N ASP A 29 -14.61 2.50 -7.02
CA ASP A 29 -14.59 1.94 -5.68
C ASP A 29 -14.85 2.98 -4.60
N ARG A 30 -15.51 2.52 -3.52
CA ARG A 30 -15.68 3.25 -2.27
C ARG A 30 -14.83 2.60 -1.20
N ILE A 31 -13.96 3.40 -0.58
CA ILE A 31 -12.98 2.94 0.39
C ILE A 31 -13.25 3.64 1.72
N ILE A 32 -13.28 2.87 2.79
CA ILE A 32 -13.28 3.37 4.17
C ILE A 32 -12.01 2.85 4.82
N TYR A 33 -11.24 3.75 5.42
CA TYR A 33 -10.09 3.39 6.24
C TYR A 33 -10.27 3.98 7.63
N GLN A 34 -10.36 3.11 8.64
CA GLN A 34 -10.59 3.50 10.02
C GLN A 34 -10.02 2.46 10.99
N ASN A 35 -9.36 2.89 12.04
CA ASN A 35 -8.74 2.02 13.05
C ASN A 35 -7.85 0.93 12.42
N HIS A 36 -7.01 1.30 11.45
CA HIS A 36 -6.17 0.42 10.63
C HIS A 36 -6.95 -0.62 9.78
N ARG A 37 -8.28 -0.59 9.79
CA ARG A 37 -9.12 -1.50 9.00
C ARG A 37 -9.51 -0.86 7.68
N LEU A 38 -9.53 -1.67 6.67
CA LEU A 38 -9.87 -1.29 5.30
C LEU A 38 -11.18 -1.95 4.90
N THR A 39 -12.12 -1.15 4.39
CA THR A 39 -13.37 -1.63 3.79
C THR A 39 -13.43 -1.15 2.35
N ILE A 40 -13.73 -2.04 1.42
CA ILE A 40 -13.88 -1.74 -0.01
C ILE A 40 -15.30 -2.12 -0.43
N ASN A 41 -16.06 -1.17 -0.96
CA ASN A 41 -17.45 -1.36 -1.40
C ASN A 41 -18.34 -2.02 -0.33
N GLY A 42 -18.13 -1.67 0.94
CA GLY A 42 -18.89 -2.20 2.07
C GLY A 42 -18.39 -3.56 2.59
N VAL A 43 -17.36 -4.13 2.00
CA VAL A 43 -16.77 -5.41 2.44
C VAL A 43 -15.47 -5.15 3.21
N ASP A 44 -15.40 -5.64 4.46
CA ASP A 44 -14.16 -5.61 5.26
C ASP A 44 -13.11 -6.50 4.60
N VAL A 45 -11.93 -5.94 4.37
CA VAL A 45 -10.84 -6.65 3.69
C VAL A 45 -10.22 -7.75 4.57
N GLY A 46 -10.45 -7.66 5.87
CA GLY A 46 -9.86 -8.59 6.84
C GLY A 46 -8.39 -8.32 7.11
N MET A 47 -8.04 -8.27 8.38
CA MET A 47 -6.68 -8.07 8.84
C MET A 47 -6.43 -9.06 9.99
N ILE A 48 -5.41 -9.91 9.83
CA ILE A 48 -5.02 -10.93 10.81
C ILE A 48 -3.61 -10.63 11.29
N ARG A 49 -3.38 -10.68 12.60
CA ARG A 49 -2.03 -10.53 13.14
C ARG A 49 -1.12 -11.63 12.60
N ASP A 50 0.07 -11.28 12.19
CA ASP A 50 1.07 -12.26 11.76
C ASP A 50 1.74 -12.86 13.01
N ASP A 51 1.24 -14.00 13.49
CA ASP A 51 1.76 -14.66 14.69
C ASP A 51 3.13 -15.31 14.46
N LEU A 52 3.53 -15.52 13.21
CA LEU A 52 4.86 -16.07 12.87
C LEU A 52 5.93 -14.96 12.87
N ASN A 53 5.52 -13.73 12.49
CA ASN A 53 6.37 -12.55 12.48
C ASN A 53 5.58 -11.37 13.08
N PRO A 54 5.28 -11.39 14.38
CA PRO A 54 4.34 -10.44 14.97
C PRO A 54 4.84 -8.99 14.97
N MET A 55 6.14 -8.80 14.79
CA MET A 55 6.79 -7.50 14.85
C MET A 55 7.87 -7.39 13.77
N HIS A 56 7.95 -6.22 13.14
CA HIS A 56 9.03 -5.82 12.25
C HIS A 56 9.50 -4.43 12.66
N GLU A 57 10.77 -4.29 13.04
CA GLU A 57 11.34 -3.02 13.51
C GLU A 57 10.49 -2.34 14.61
N LEU A 58 10.04 -3.11 15.59
CA LEU A 58 9.16 -2.66 16.68
C LEU A 58 7.75 -2.22 16.23
N LYS A 59 7.33 -2.58 15.01
CA LYS A 59 5.98 -2.30 14.50
C LYS A 59 5.15 -3.57 14.43
N PRO A 60 3.87 -3.54 14.86
CA PRO A 60 2.95 -4.65 14.66
C PRO A 60 2.82 -5.02 13.19
N GLN A 61 2.89 -6.31 12.90
CA GLN A 61 2.78 -6.86 11.56
C GLN A 61 1.47 -7.63 11.42
N PHE A 62 0.78 -7.40 10.31
CA PHE A 62 -0.49 -8.06 9.99
C PHE A 62 -0.47 -8.58 8.56
N ILE A 63 -1.31 -9.57 8.31
CA ILE A 63 -1.62 -10.07 6.96
C ILE A 63 -2.99 -9.53 6.57
N GLU A 64 -3.05 -8.85 5.45
CA GLU A 64 -4.27 -8.34 4.83
C GLU A 64 -4.52 -9.08 3.52
N ASN A 65 -5.80 -9.39 3.22
CA ASN A 65 -6.19 -10.09 2.00
C ASN A 65 -7.01 -9.18 1.08
N ILE A 66 -6.48 -8.82 -0.07
CA ILE A 66 -7.20 -8.05 -1.09
C ILE A 66 -7.47 -8.94 -2.30
N ASP A 67 -8.73 -9.23 -2.56
CA ASP A 67 -9.18 -10.04 -3.71
C ASP A 67 -8.41 -11.38 -3.83
N GLY A 68 -8.18 -12.06 -2.70
CA GLY A 68 -7.46 -13.32 -2.65
C GLY A 68 -5.93 -13.20 -2.62
N ASN A 69 -5.39 -11.98 -2.63
CA ASN A 69 -3.94 -11.75 -2.54
C ASN A 69 -3.55 -11.34 -1.12
N ASN A 70 -2.89 -12.24 -0.41
CA ASN A 70 -2.33 -11.94 0.90
C ASN A 70 -1.09 -11.07 0.77
N HIS A 71 -0.98 -10.09 1.64
CA HIS A 71 0.24 -9.28 1.77
C HIS A 71 0.40 -8.80 3.20
N THR A 72 1.63 -8.49 3.55
CA THR A 72 1.98 -8.00 4.88
C THR A 72 1.83 -6.49 4.95
N ILE A 73 1.24 -6.00 6.03
CA ILE A 73 1.18 -4.58 6.37
C ILE A 73 1.80 -4.33 7.73
N LEU A 74 2.31 -3.13 7.92
CA LEU A 74 2.84 -2.64 9.19
C LEU A 74 1.97 -1.48 9.67
N THR A 75 1.69 -1.47 10.97
CA THR A 75 0.96 -0.39 11.64
C THR A 75 1.79 0.17 12.78
N SER A 76 1.42 1.32 13.32
CA SER A 76 1.99 1.82 14.57
C SER A 76 1.29 1.18 15.77
N ASP A 77 1.99 1.09 16.88
CA ASP A 77 1.45 0.60 18.16
C ASP A 77 0.73 1.73 18.93
N SER A 78 0.63 2.90 18.34
CA SER A 78 0.10 4.12 18.99
C SER A 78 -1.41 4.12 19.22
N GLY A 79 -2.13 3.15 18.69
CA GLY A 79 -3.60 3.09 18.73
C GLY A 79 -4.31 4.11 17.83
N PHE A 80 -3.55 4.97 17.14
CA PHE A 80 -4.09 5.93 16.17
C PHE A 80 -3.74 5.49 14.75
N SER A 81 -4.74 5.45 13.90
CA SER A 81 -4.58 5.20 12.47
C SER A 81 -4.49 6.53 11.72
N VAL A 82 -3.51 6.65 10.85
CA VAL A 82 -3.23 7.90 10.12
C VAL A 82 -3.94 7.88 8.77
N GLY A 83 -4.60 8.99 8.42
CA GLY A 83 -5.31 9.12 7.15
C GLY A 83 -6.64 8.36 7.13
N GLU A 84 -7.36 8.36 8.25
CA GLU A 84 -8.72 7.84 8.32
C GLU A 84 -9.67 8.65 7.46
N GLY A 85 -10.61 7.99 6.82
CA GLY A 85 -11.60 8.67 6.01
C GLY A 85 -12.39 7.74 5.09
N TYR A 86 -13.28 8.40 4.35
CA TYR A 86 -14.05 7.84 3.26
C TYR A 86 -13.54 8.40 1.94
N TYR A 87 -13.29 7.54 0.98
CA TYR A 87 -12.71 7.90 -0.31
C TYR A 87 -13.50 7.25 -1.43
N GLU A 88 -13.87 8.03 -2.44
CA GLU A 88 -14.38 7.51 -3.71
C GLU A 88 -13.27 7.60 -4.76
N VAL A 89 -13.09 6.52 -5.51
CA VAL A 89 -12.07 6.47 -6.56
C VAL A 89 -12.67 6.98 -7.86
N PRO A 90 -12.20 8.15 -8.36
CA PRO A 90 -12.69 8.70 -9.61
C PRO A 90 -12.45 7.76 -10.80
N ASP A 91 -13.22 7.98 -11.87
CA ASP A 91 -12.94 7.35 -13.15
C ASP A 91 -11.49 7.64 -13.59
N ASP A 92 -10.87 6.64 -14.23
CA ASP A 92 -9.48 6.72 -14.70
C ASP A 92 -8.42 6.91 -13.59
N SER A 93 -8.78 6.65 -12.33
CA SER A 93 -7.88 6.82 -11.19
C SER A 93 -7.79 5.56 -10.33
N TYR A 94 -6.75 5.51 -9.52
CA TYR A 94 -6.48 4.41 -8.59
C TYR A 94 -6.21 4.96 -7.21
N PHE A 95 -6.76 4.33 -6.20
CA PHE A 95 -6.44 4.61 -4.81
C PHE A 95 -5.33 3.69 -4.34
N MET A 96 -4.22 4.25 -3.91
CA MET A 96 -3.02 3.52 -3.58
C MET A 96 -2.60 3.77 -2.14
N MET A 97 -2.17 2.72 -1.44
CA MET A 97 -1.65 2.82 -0.09
C MET A 97 -0.29 2.13 0.04
N GLY A 98 0.54 2.64 0.95
CA GLY A 98 1.76 1.95 1.35
C GLY A 98 1.48 0.82 2.33
N ASP A 99 2.26 -0.24 2.25
CA ASP A 99 2.12 -1.38 3.16
C ASP A 99 2.54 -1.00 4.60
N ASN A 100 3.43 -0.02 4.79
CA ASN A 100 3.69 0.62 6.09
C ASN A 100 2.65 1.72 6.31
N ARG A 101 1.48 1.35 6.85
CA ARG A 101 0.24 2.14 6.90
C ARG A 101 0.41 3.51 7.54
N ASP A 102 1.11 3.60 8.67
CA ASP A 102 1.25 4.85 9.41
C ASP A 102 2.52 5.63 9.05
N ASN A 103 3.33 5.10 8.15
CA ASN A 103 4.53 5.78 7.64
C ASN A 103 4.55 5.76 6.10
N SER A 104 3.46 6.21 5.49
CA SER A 104 3.32 6.27 4.03
C SER A 104 2.61 7.55 3.61
N ARG A 105 3.24 8.30 2.73
CA ARG A 105 2.56 9.37 1.98
C ARG A 105 1.94 8.75 0.73
N ASP A 106 0.63 8.53 0.75
CA ASP A 106 -0.11 7.83 -0.29
C ASP A 106 -1.47 8.49 -0.57
N SER A 107 -2.40 7.80 -1.26
CA SER A 107 -3.66 8.38 -1.70
C SER A 107 -4.54 8.93 -0.59
N ARG A 108 -4.33 8.55 0.66
CA ARG A 108 -5.01 9.13 1.82
C ARG A 108 -4.65 10.62 2.01
N PHE A 109 -3.49 11.05 1.50
CA PHE A 109 -2.95 12.40 1.64
C PHE A 109 -2.81 13.14 0.31
N ILE A 110 -2.48 12.43 -0.78
CA ILE A 110 -2.22 13.03 -2.08
C ILE A 110 -3.39 12.82 -3.06
N GLY A 111 -4.46 12.12 -2.63
CA GLY A 111 -5.60 11.79 -3.47
C GLY A 111 -5.36 10.60 -4.41
N SER A 112 -6.41 10.21 -5.12
CA SER A 112 -6.34 9.13 -6.11
C SER A 112 -5.41 9.50 -7.27
N ILE A 113 -4.69 8.51 -7.77
CA ILE A 113 -3.68 8.69 -8.82
C ILE A 113 -4.30 8.40 -10.18
N ASN A 114 -4.37 9.42 -11.04
CA ASN A 114 -4.89 9.26 -12.38
C ASN A 114 -3.98 8.31 -13.19
N LYS A 115 -4.57 7.47 -14.04
CA LYS A 115 -3.89 6.43 -14.83
C LYS A 115 -2.73 6.98 -15.68
N LYS A 116 -2.77 8.25 -16.09
CA LYS A 116 -1.69 8.91 -16.86
C LYS A 116 -0.36 8.98 -16.13
N TYR A 117 -0.38 8.92 -14.79
CA TYR A 117 0.82 8.94 -13.97
C TYR A 117 1.41 7.55 -13.72
N LEU A 118 0.70 6.48 -14.07
CA LEU A 118 1.19 5.12 -13.93
C LEU A 118 2.40 4.89 -14.85
N VAL A 119 3.45 4.30 -14.28
CA VAL A 119 4.65 3.88 -15.02
C VAL A 119 4.55 2.39 -15.35
N GLY A 120 4.10 1.58 -14.39
CA GLY A 120 3.95 0.14 -14.58
C GLY A 120 3.65 -0.60 -13.29
N LYS A 121 3.45 -1.92 -13.43
CA LYS A 121 3.31 -2.85 -12.32
C LYS A 121 4.70 -3.30 -11.87
N ALA A 122 4.96 -3.24 -10.57
CA ALA A 122 6.18 -3.79 -9.99
C ALA A 122 6.08 -5.32 -9.94
N ALA A 123 6.86 -6.00 -10.77
CA ALA A 123 6.86 -7.47 -10.86
C ALA A 123 7.84 -8.13 -9.87
N ARG A 124 8.86 -7.39 -9.43
CA ARG A 124 9.92 -7.87 -8.52
C ARG A 124 10.43 -6.74 -7.64
N ILE A 125 10.85 -7.06 -6.44
CA ILE A 125 11.67 -6.14 -5.63
C ILE A 125 13.06 -6.12 -6.26
N TRP A 126 13.36 -5.02 -6.98
CA TRP A 126 14.66 -4.86 -7.63
C TRP A 126 15.74 -4.46 -6.63
N MET A 127 15.41 -3.60 -5.68
CA MET A 127 16.33 -3.15 -4.64
C MET A 127 15.57 -2.58 -3.45
N HIS A 128 15.96 -2.98 -2.23
CA HIS A 128 15.53 -2.35 -1.01
C HIS A 128 16.71 -1.52 -0.48
N MET A 129 16.58 -0.22 -0.46
CA MET A 129 17.56 0.68 0.17
C MET A 129 16.96 1.25 1.45
N ASP A 130 17.31 0.66 2.58
CA ASP A 130 17.11 1.24 3.89
C ASP A 130 18.41 1.96 4.28
N GLY A 131 18.44 3.28 4.09
CA GLY A 131 19.58 4.09 4.51
C GLY A 131 20.91 3.79 3.78
N LEU A 132 22.02 4.05 4.46
CA LEU A 132 23.40 3.88 3.96
C LEU A 132 23.93 2.43 4.11
N GLU A 133 23.08 1.47 4.44
CA GLU A 133 23.49 0.07 4.55
C GLU A 133 23.36 -0.67 3.22
N TRP A 134 24.23 -1.68 3.03
CA TRP A 134 24.23 -2.53 1.84
C TRP A 134 22.86 -3.22 1.66
N PRO A 135 22.32 -3.30 0.42
CA PRO A 135 21.03 -3.94 0.18
C PRO A 135 21.05 -5.39 0.68
N ASP A 136 19.99 -5.80 1.38
CA ASP A 136 19.82 -7.21 1.74
C ASP A 136 19.66 -8.05 0.48
N VAL A 137 20.77 -8.66 0.07
CA VAL A 137 20.85 -9.49 -1.15
C VAL A 137 19.86 -10.66 -1.14
N LYS A 138 19.34 -11.07 0.05
CA LYS A 138 18.34 -12.13 0.15
C LYS A 138 16.96 -11.71 -0.37
N ARG A 139 16.70 -10.41 -0.52
CA ARG A 139 15.44 -9.87 -1.00
C ARG A 139 15.46 -9.51 -2.48
N ILE A 140 16.66 -9.48 -3.11
CA ILE A 140 16.78 -9.17 -4.53
C ILE A 140 16.14 -10.28 -5.36
N GLY A 141 15.24 -9.91 -6.25
CA GLY A 141 14.59 -10.84 -7.18
C GLY A 141 13.38 -11.61 -6.64
N ARG A 142 12.92 -11.36 -5.40
CA ARG A 142 11.65 -11.94 -4.90
C ARG A 142 10.45 -11.36 -5.64
N LYS A 143 9.48 -12.22 -5.98
CA LYS A 143 8.20 -11.77 -6.51
C LYS A 143 7.47 -10.94 -5.43
N ILE A 144 6.84 -9.85 -5.83
CA ILE A 144 5.91 -9.10 -5.01
C ILE A 144 4.60 -9.88 -4.99
N GLN A 145 4.16 -10.24 -3.81
CA GLN A 145 2.85 -10.86 -3.57
C GLN A 145 1.78 -9.79 -3.41
#